data_dba4e0ecd52fbb7181175885cb888680
#
_entry.id   dba4e0ecd52fbb7181175885cb888680
#
_cell.length_a   1.000
_cell.length_b   1.000
_cell.length_c   1.000
_cell.angle_alpha   90.00
_cell.angle_beta   90.00
_cell.angle_gamma   90.00
#
_symmetry.space_group_name_H-M   'P 1'
#
loop_
_entity.id
_entity.type
_entity.pdbx_description
1 polymer ?
#
loop_
_entity_poly.entity_id
_entity_poly.type
_entity_poly.pdbx_seq_one_letter_code
_entity_poly.pdbx_strand_id
1 'polypeptide(L)'
;MAKQGRRPGAQAAGNTQTGLVVASYGRHCVVETPDGERRICHPRGKKSQAVVGDHVQWLAPPPGQGDEGTIEKIVERRNVFYRQDDIRTKTFAANLDQLLILIAAEPVFSEVQLARALIAAEAAHIKPIIALNKMDLEEPFLRAWQRLEPYRAMRDAEDAAPHYMVLPLSLEDADDEDRDAIIGLLQGKTTLVLGPSGVGKSTLINLLLPDAKVATNEISQALNTGKHTTTSTTLYWADEARTTAIIDSPGFQEFGLYHIAATQLAACMPDIGALADQCKFYNCTHLHEPGCAVMAQVEARDSPHAISANRYRIYGELFEELSQEPRY
;
A
#
# COMPACT_ATOMS: atom_id res chain seq x y z
N MET A 1 -11.00 -49.63 -40.33
CA MET A 1 -10.62 -49.73 -38.92
C MET A 1 -10.33 -48.34 -38.43
N ALA A 2 -11.30 -47.72 -37.75
CA ALA A 2 -11.21 -46.33 -37.24
C ALA A 2 -10.66 -46.39 -35.81
N LYS A 3 -9.53 -45.71 -35.56
CA LYS A 3 -8.99 -45.52 -34.21
C LYS A 3 -9.83 -44.49 -33.48
N GLN A 4 -10.59 -44.93 -32.47
CA GLN A 4 -11.23 -44.06 -31.48
C GLN A 4 -10.16 -43.43 -30.61
N GLY A 5 -9.99 -42.08 -30.73
CA GLY A 5 -9.21 -41.28 -29.81
C GLY A 5 -9.91 -41.20 -28.45
N ARG A 6 -9.28 -41.73 -27.41
CA ARG A 6 -9.68 -41.51 -26.01
C ARG A 6 -9.60 -40.03 -25.69
N ARG A 7 -10.73 -39.41 -25.39
CA ARG A 7 -10.79 -38.10 -24.73
C ARG A 7 -10.15 -38.23 -23.35
N PRO A 8 -9.27 -37.27 -22.90
CA PRO A 8 -8.78 -37.26 -21.53
C PRO A 8 -9.99 -37.06 -20.60
N GLY A 9 -10.09 -37.93 -19.59
CA GLY A 9 -11.16 -37.89 -18.61
C GLY A 9 -11.22 -36.53 -17.90
N ALA A 10 -12.45 -36.06 -17.70
CA ALA A 10 -12.74 -34.99 -16.80
C ALA A 10 -12.23 -35.39 -15.41
N GLN A 11 -11.18 -34.72 -14.93
CA GLN A 11 -10.77 -34.80 -13.54
C GLN A 11 -11.97 -34.35 -12.70
N ALA A 12 -12.35 -35.13 -11.72
CA ALA A 12 -13.37 -34.82 -10.74
C ALA A 12 -13.08 -33.41 -10.19
N ALA A 13 -14.06 -32.51 -10.32
CA ALA A 13 -13.99 -31.19 -9.72
C ALA A 13 -13.91 -31.39 -8.20
N GLY A 14 -12.70 -31.31 -7.65
CA GLY A 14 -12.52 -31.25 -6.22
C GLY A 14 -13.30 -30.02 -5.69
N ASN A 15 -13.91 -30.17 -4.54
CA ASN A 15 -14.70 -29.09 -3.93
C ASN A 15 -13.76 -27.90 -3.67
N THR A 16 -13.89 -26.81 -4.45
CA THR A 16 -13.12 -25.60 -4.25
C THR A 16 -13.51 -24.95 -2.92
N GLN A 17 -12.51 -24.59 -2.13
CA GLN A 17 -12.64 -23.91 -0.87
C GLN A 17 -12.33 -22.42 -1.06
N THR A 18 -12.88 -21.56 -0.23
CA THR A 18 -12.52 -20.14 -0.18
C THR A 18 -11.42 -19.90 0.86
N GLY A 19 -10.62 -18.87 0.66
CA GLY A 19 -9.60 -18.46 1.62
C GLY A 19 -9.06 -17.08 1.35
N LEU A 20 -8.28 -16.57 2.29
CA LEU A 20 -7.59 -15.27 2.24
C LEU A 20 -6.08 -15.51 2.14
N VAL A 21 -5.41 -14.84 1.22
CA VAL A 21 -3.95 -14.86 1.16
C VAL A 21 -3.39 -13.99 2.26
N VAL A 22 -2.75 -14.60 3.26
CA VAL A 22 -2.19 -13.91 4.43
C VAL A 22 -0.69 -13.72 4.38
N ALA A 23 0.02 -14.45 3.52
CA ALA A 23 1.44 -14.22 3.28
C ALA A 23 1.84 -14.64 1.86
N SER A 24 2.88 -13.99 1.31
CA SER A 24 3.39 -14.30 -0.04
C SER A 24 4.91 -14.40 -0.04
N TYR A 25 5.43 -15.50 -0.58
CA TYR A 25 6.84 -15.85 -0.63
C TYR A 25 7.23 -16.29 -2.06
N GLY A 26 7.41 -15.31 -2.93
CA GLY A 26 7.72 -15.60 -4.33
C GLY A 26 6.61 -16.34 -5.05
N ARG A 27 6.75 -17.69 -5.22
CA ARG A 27 5.73 -18.52 -5.89
C ARG A 27 4.74 -19.18 -4.95
N HIS A 28 4.98 -19.13 -3.65
CA HIS A 28 4.12 -19.75 -2.64
C HIS A 28 3.37 -18.68 -1.88
N CYS A 29 2.14 -18.99 -1.52
CA CYS A 29 1.29 -18.18 -0.67
C CYS A 29 0.82 -18.99 0.52
N VAL A 30 0.57 -18.33 1.63
CA VAL A 30 -0.19 -18.91 2.74
C VAL A 30 -1.63 -18.44 2.60
N VAL A 31 -2.54 -19.39 2.47
CA VAL A 31 -3.98 -19.17 2.42
C VAL A 31 -4.56 -19.52 3.76
N GLU A 32 -5.28 -18.59 4.38
CA GLU A 32 -6.03 -18.79 5.61
C GLU A 32 -7.49 -19.10 5.26
N THR A 33 -8.00 -20.19 5.80
CA THR A 33 -9.38 -20.64 5.62
C THR A 33 -10.32 -19.87 6.58
N PRO A 34 -11.65 -19.87 6.37
CA PRO A 34 -12.59 -19.16 7.26
C PRO A 34 -12.54 -19.62 8.72
N ASP A 35 -12.17 -20.86 9.01
CA ASP A 35 -11.97 -21.42 10.34
C ASP A 35 -10.58 -21.14 10.92
N GLY A 36 -9.69 -20.49 10.14
CA GLY A 36 -8.38 -20.01 10.58
C GLY A 36 -7.23 -20.97 10.37
N GLU A 37 -7.46 -22.11 9.70
CA GLU A 37 -6.36 -22.94 9.28
C GLU A 37 -5.51 -22.26 8.20
N ARG A 38 -4.20 -22.43 8.26
CA ARG A 38 -3.26 -21.90 7.29
C ARG A 38 -2.69 -23.03 6.44
N ARG A 39 -2.74 -22.81 5.13
CA ARG A 39 -2.27 -23.80 4.13
C ARG A 39 -1.31 -23.14 3.15
N ILE A 40 -0.21 -23.82 2.86
CA ILE A 40 0.69 -23.41 1.79
C ILE A 40 0.01 -23.75 0.46
N CYS A 41 -0.08 -22.76 -0.43
CA CYS A 41 -0.69 -22.89 -1.74
C CYS A 41 0.20 -22.29 -2.82
N HIS A 42 0.05 -22.75 -4.04
CA HIS A 42 0.68 -22.16 -5.21
C HIS A 42 -0.37 -21.82 -6.28
N PRO A 43 -0.22 -20.74 -7.04
CA PRO A 43 -1.13 -20.38 -8.13
C PRO A 43 -1.07 -21.41 -9.26
N ARG A 44 -2.20 -21.73 -9.86
CA ARG A 44 -2.27 -22.55 -11.06
C ARG A 44 -1.76 -21.80 -12.28
N GLY A 45 -0.57 -22.17 -12.74
CA GLY A 45 0.06 -21.57 -13.93
C GLY A 45 0.90 -20.33 -13.65
N LYS A 46 1.53 -19.77 -14.70
CA LYS A 46 2.55 -18.72 -14.60
C LYS A 46 1.97 -17.29 -14.59
N LYS A 47 0.70 -17.10 -14.92
CA LYS A 47 0.11 -15.77 -15.18
C LYS A 47 -0.64 -15.14 -14.01
N SER A 48 -1.08 -15.91 -13.01
CA SER A 48 -1.81 -15.37 -11.87
C SER A 48 -0.88 -15.26 -10.66
N GLN A 49 -0.55 -14.03 -10.29
CA GLN A 49 0.19 -13.75 -9.06
C GLN A 49 -0.82 -13.39 -7.97
N ALA A 50 -1.06 -14.29 -7.03
CA ALA A 50 -1.80 -14.00 -5.83
C ALA A 50 -0.93 -13.15 -4.89
N VAL A 51 -1.53 -12.15 -4.26
CA VAL A 51 -0.87 -11.24 -3.33
C VAL A 51 -1.62 -11.22 -1.99
N VAL A 52 -0.97 -10.73 -0.96
CA VAL A 52 -1.59 -10.61 0.37
C VAL A 52 -2.85 -9.74 0.29
N GLY A 53 -3.92 -10.19 0.96
CA GLY A 53 -5.25 -9.55 0.90
C GLY A 53 -6.15 -10.09 -0.22
N ASP A 54 -5.68 -10.98 -1.10
CA ASP A 54 -6.53 -11.61 -2.09
C ASP A 54 -7.47 -12.63 -1.46
N HIS A 55 -8.74 -12.55 -1.82
CA HIS A 55 -9.68 -13.66 -1.64
C HIS A 55 -9.52 -14.65 -2.80
N VAL A 56 -9.39 -15.92 -2.48
CA VAL A 56 -9.09 -16.97 -3.46
C VAL A 56 -10.03 -18.16 -3.35
N GLN A 57 -10.19 -18.84 -4.48
CA GLN A 57 -10.72 -20.21 -4.54
C GLN A 57 -9.56 -21.16 -4.74
N TRP A 58 -9.41 -22.13 -3.87
CA TRP A 58 -8.31 -23.07 -3.87
C TRP A 58 -8.75 -24.51 -3.67
N LEU A 59 -7.92 -25.44 -4.07
CA LEU A 59 -8.12 -26.89 -3.94
C LEU A 59 -7.08 -27.46 -2.98
N ALA A 60 -7.54 -28.29 -2.05
CA ALA A 60 -6.65 -29.11 -1.25
C ALA A 60 -5.95 -30.17 -2.14
N PRO A 61 -4.73 -30.58 -1.80
CA PRO A 61 -4.06 -31.64 -2.53
C PRO A 61 -4.84 -32.96 -2.44
N PRO A 62 -4.80 -33.80 -3.47
CA PRO A 62 -5.37 -35.14 -3.39
C PRO A 62 -4.70 -35.96 -2.26
N PRO A 63 -5.42 -36.87 -1.60
CA PRO A 63 -4.85 -37.70 -0.56
C PRO A 63 -3.57 -38.42 -1.03
N GLY A 64 -2.47 -38.23 -0.27
CA GLY A 64 -1.16 -38.85 -0.58
C GLY A 64 -0.30 -38.08 -1.60
N GLN A 65 -0.69 -36.88 -2.06
CA GLN A 65 0.08 -36.07 -3.01
C GLN A 65 0.71 -34.78 -2.36
N GLY A 66 1.06 -34.84 -1.10
CA GLY A 66 1.67 -33.73 -0.36
C GLY A 66 0.63 -32.86 0.35
N ASP A 67 1.09 -31.72 0.92
CA ASP A 67 0.29 -30.85 1.78
C ASP A 67 -0.02 -29.48 1.14
N GLU A 68 0.52 -29.21 -0.06
CA GLU A 68 0.36 -27.92 -0.74
C GLU A 68 -0.92 -27.85 -1.55
N GLY A 69 -1.71 -26.80 -1.34
CA GLY A 69 -2.92 -26.51 -2.10
C GLY A 69 -2.63 -25.78 -3.42
N THR A 70 -3.63 -25.74 -4.28
CA THR A 70 -3.56 -25.03 -5.56
C THR A 70 -4.60 -23.92 -5.61
N ILE A 71 -4.17 -22.67 -5.84
CA ILE A 71 -5.07 -21.54 -6.09
C ILE A 71 -5.60 -21.66 -7.52
N GLU A 72 -6.91 -21.87 -7.64
CA GLU A 72 -7.60 -22.00 -8.92
C GLU A 72 -8.04 -20.66 -9.49
N LYS A 73 -8.48 -19.75 -8.60
CA LYS A 73 -9.02 -18.44 -8.99
C LYS A 73 -8.76 -17.41 -7.90
N ILE A 74 -8.38 -16.22 -8.32
CA ILE A 74 -8.40 -15.01 -7.50
C ILE A 74 -9.77 -14.35 -7.70
N VAL A 75 -10.45 -14.02 -6.60
CA VAL A 75 -11.71 -13.25 -6.62
C VAL A 75 -11.41 -11.83 -7.08
N GLU A 76 -12.38 -11.17 -7.69
CA GLU A 76 -12.24 -9.79 -8.15
C GLU A 76 -11.80 -8.87 -7.02
N ARG A 77 -10.73 -8.12 -7.26
CA ARG A 77 -10.12 -7.21 -6.29
C ARG A 77 -10.85 -5.87 -6.30
N ARG A 78 -11.07 -5.28 -5.12
CA ARG A 78 -11.57 -3.89 -5.00
C ARG A 78 -10.51 -2.90 -5.48
N ASN A 79 -9.27 -3.12 -5.05
CA ASN A 79 -8.10 -2.34 -5.39
C ASN A 79 -6.82 -3.18 -5.26
N VAL A 80 -5.74 -2.65 -5.79
CA VAL A 80 -4.39 -3.24 -5.67
C VAL A 80 -3.41 -2.10 -5.45
N PHE A 81 -2.56 -2.24 -4.44
CA PHE A 81 -1.47 -1.30 -4.20
C PHE A 81 -0.16 -1.87 -4.73
N TYR A 82 0.46 -1.15 -5.64
CA TYR A 82 1.71 -1.55 -6.28
C TYR A 82 2.55 -0.33 -6.69
N ARG A 83 3.83 -0.56 -6.93
CA ARG A 83 4.71 0.40 -7.59
C ARG A 83 5.21 -0.18 -8.91
N GLN A 84 5.49 0.66 -9.84
CA GLN A 84 6.05 0.27 -11.12
C GLN A 84 7.23 1.17 -11.47
N ASP A 85 8.42 0.55 -11.51
CA ASP A 85 9.63 1.14 -12.04
C ASP A 85 9.73 0.79 -13.54
N ASP A 86 10.70 1.34 -14.26
CA ASP A 86 10.90 1.08 -15.71
C ASP A 86 10.90 -0.40 -16.09
N ILE A 87 11.39 -1.27 -15.22
CA ILE A 87 11.65 -2.69 -15.52
C ILE A 87 10.74 -3.62 -14.70
N ARG A 88 10.26 -3.21 -13.53
CA ARG A 88 9.61 -4.10 -12.58
C ARG A 88 8.35 -3.48 -11.97
N THR A 89 7.31 -4.31 -11.91
CA THR A 89 6.15 -4.05 -11.06
C THR A 89 6.28 -4.84 -9.77
N LYS A 90 6.14 -4.18 -8.62
CA LYS A 90 6.06 -4.83 -7.32
C LYS A 90 4.69 -4.55 -6.71
N THR A 91 3.88 -5.59 -6.62
CA THR A 91 2.60 -5.54 -5.91
C THR A 91 2.84 -5.79 -4.42
N PHE A 92 2.24 -4.96 -3.57
CA PHE A 92 2.32 -5.07 -2.13
C PHE A 92 1.17 -5.88 -1.56
N ALA A 93 -0.06 -5.43 -1.82
CA ALA A 93 -1.26 -6.06 -1.30
C ALA A 93 -2.49 -5.66 -2.13
N ALA A 94 -3.60 -6.35 -1.89
CA ALA A 94 -4.90 -6.09 -2.52
C ALA A 94 -6.01 -5.95 -1.47
N ASN A 95 -7.16 -5.41 -1.87
CA ASN A 95 -8.37 -5.25 -1.06
C ASN A 95 -8.16 -4.42 0.21
N LEU A 96 -7.34 -3.37 0.10
CA LEU A 96 -7.01 -2.46 1.19
C LEU A 96 -8.12 -1.45 1.43
N ASP A 97 -8.35 -1.11 2.71
CA ASP A 97 -9.18 0.02 3.10
C ASP A 97 -8.34 1.28 3.27
N GLN A 98 -7.12 1.13 3.80
CA GLN A 98 -6.24 2.27 4.04
C GLN A 98 -4.75 1.90 3.97
N LEU A 99 -3.93 2.93 3.82
CA LEU A 99 -2.48 2.85 3.78
C LEU A 99 -1.91 3.71 4.91
N LEU A 100 -1.18 3.11 5.85
CA LEU A 100 -0.45 3.82 6.90
C LEU A 100 1.00 4.06 6.42
N ILE A 101 1.31 5.30 6.05
CA ILE A 101 2.64 5.71 5.59
C ILE A 101 3.41 6.23 6.79
N LEU A 102 4.33 5.41 7.29
CA LEU A 102 5.20 5.75 8.42
C LEU A 102 6.46 6.44 7.90
N ILE A 103 6.66 7.68 8.33
CA ILE A 103 7.87 8.47 8.14
C ILE A 103 8.43 8.86 9.51
N ALA A 104 9.62 9.43 9.57
CA ALA A 104 10.23 9.86 10.83
C ALA A 104 10.81 11.27 10.71
N ALA A 105 10.97 11.93 11.87
CA ALA A 105 11.73 13.15 11.97
C ALA A 105 13.20 12.93 11.61
N GLU A 106 13.75 11.75 12.03
CA GLU A 106 15.07 11.25 11.65
C GLU A 106 15.04 9.73 11.40
N PRO A 107 15.67 9.26 10.30
CA PRO A 107 16.28 10.06 9.23
C PRO A 107 15.25 10.97 8.53
N VAL A 108 15.70 12.13 8.08
CA VAL A 108 14.83 13.13 7.43
C VAL A 108 14.08 12.49 6.26
N PHE A 109 12.77 12.54 6.29
CA PHE A 109 11.95 11.92 5.24
C PHE A 109 12.05 12.68 3.89
N SER A 110 11.94 11.95 2.80
CA SER A 110 11.86 12.49 1.45
C SER A 110 10.41 12.86 1.12
N GLU A 111 10.13 14.14 0.88
CA GLU A 111 8.80 14.56 0.44
C GLU A 111 8.43 14.02 -0.94
N VAL A 112 9.41 13.81 -1.82
CA VAL A 112 9.19 13.18 -3.12
C VAL A 112 8.70 11.74 -2.93
N GLN A 113 9.31 10.98 -2.03
CA GLN A 113 8.89 9.60 -1.76
C GLN A 113 7.51 9.55 -1.07
N LEU A 114 7.24 10.48 -0.15
CA LEU A 114 5.92 10.63 0.46
C LEU A 114 4.87 10.95 -0.60
N ALA A 115 5.13 11.92 -1.47
CA ALA A 115 4.22 12.29 -2.56
C ALA A 115 3.93 11.11 -3.49
N ARG A 116 4.96 10.35 -3.88
CA ARG A 116 4.79 9.15 -4.72
C ARG A 116 3.90 8.10 -4.06
N ALA A 117 4.07 7.84 -2.76
CA ALA A 117 3.22 6.89 -2.04
C ALA A 117 1.76 7.38 -1.94
N LEU A 118 1.55 8.68 -1.71
CA LEU A 118 0.23 9.30 -1.68
C LEU A 118 -0.45 9.24 -3.06
N ILE A 119 0.26 9.62 -4.12
CA ILE A 119 -0.25 9.56 -5.52
C ILE A 119 -0.68 8.13 -5.88
N ALA A 120 0.11 7.12 -5.50
CA ALA A 120 -0.28 5.73 -5.75
C ALA A 120 -1.50 5.30 -4.93
N ALA A 121 -1.66 5.81 -3.70
CA ALA A 121 -2.84 5.55 -2.88
C ALA A 121 -4.11 6.19 -3.48
N GLU A 122 -4.01 7.46 -3.91
CA GLU A 122 -5.11 8.18 -4.59
C GLU A 122 -5.53 7.47 -5.88
N ALA A 123 -4.55 7.08 -6.72
CA ALA A 123 -4.81 6.36 -7.97
C ALA A 123 -5.49 5.00 -7.73
N ALA A 124 -5.22 4.35 -6.60
CA ALA A 124 -5.81 3.07 -6.21
C ALA A 124 -7.09 3.23 -5.37
N HIS A 125 -7.54 4.45 -5.08
CA HIS A 125 -8.67 4.75 -4.19
C HIS A 125 -8.53 4.11 -2.79
N ILE A 126 -7.33 4.19 -2.22
CA ILE A 126 -6.99 3.71 -0.89
C ILE A 126 -6.76 4.93 0.01
N LYS A 127 -7.44 5.00 1.15
CA LYS A 127 -7.30 6.15 2.06
C LYS A 127 -5.92 6.18 2.73
N PRO A 128 -5.08 7.20 2.51
CA PRO A 128 -3.78 7.28 3.16
C PRO A 128 -3.89 7.95 4.54
N ILE A 129 -3.03 7.47 5.45
CA ILE A 129 -2.74 8.07 6.76
C ILE A 129 -1.24 8.31 6.81
N ILE A 130 -0.81 9.51 7.13
CA ILE A 130 0.60 9.85 7.32
C ILE A 130 0.91 9.80 8.81
N ALA A 131 1.87 8.98 9.22
CA ALA A 131 2.32 8.90 10.60
C ALA A 131 3.77 9.40 10.70
N LEU A 132 3.99 10.51 11.41
CA LEU A 132 5.32 11.06 11.67
C LEU A 132 5.80 10.60 13.03
N ASN A 133 6.79 9.70 13.02
CA ASN A 133 7.40 9.15 14.22
C ASN A 133 8.58 9.98 14.74
N LYS A 134 9.02 9.68 15.95
CA LYS A 134 10.11 10.29 16.71
C LYS A 134 9.80 11.70 17.16
N MET A 135 8.60 11.86 17.73
CA MET A 135 8.17 13.13 18.36
C MET A 135 9.04 13.48 19.59
N ASP A 136 9.68 12.48 20.18
CA ASP A 136 10.70 12.59 21.23
C ASP A 136 11.92 13.45 20.82
N LEU A 137 12.23 13.52 19.51
CA LEU A 137 13.28 14.36 18.95
C LEU A 137 12.73 15.78 18.66
N GLU A 138 12.59 16.61 19.67
CA GLU A 138 11.84 17.88 19.61
C GLU A 138 12.17 18.77 18.40
N GLU A 139 13.42 19.21 18.22
CA GLU A 139 13.77 20.09 17.09
C GLU A 139 13.65 19.42 15.71
N PRO A 140 14.16 18.19 15.48
CA PRO A 140 13.94 17.47 14.23
C PRO A 140 12.46 17.29 13.93
N PHE A 141 11.66 16.96 14.94
CA PHE A 141 10.23 16.75 14.80
C PHE A 141 9.50 18.04 14.38
N LEU A 142 9.78 19.16 15.02
CA LEU A 142 9.17 20.45 14.67
C LEU A 142 9.48 20.84 13.21
N ARG A 143 10.72 20.64 12.76
CA ARG A 143 11.09 20.87 11.34
C ARG A 143 10.31 19.93 10.39
N ALA A 144 10.22 18.66 10.73
CA ALA A 144 9.47 17.67 9.95
C ALA A 144 7.97 18.01 9.92
N TRP A 145 7.41 18.39 11.06
CA TRP A 145 6.01 18.79 11.22
C TRP A 145 5.65 20.02 10.39
N GLN A 146 6.54 21.02 10.33
CA GLN A 146 6.37 22.19 9.45
C GLN A 146 6.37 21.80 7.97
N ARG A 147 7.23 20.87 7.55
CA ARG A 147 7.26 20.39 6.17
C ARG A 147 5.97 19.63 5.78
N LEU A 148 5.25 19.08 6.74
CA LEU A 148 3.96 18.42 6.53
C LEU A 148 2.78 19.41 6.55
N GLU A 149 3.00 20.69 6.78
CA GLU A 149 1.93 21.70 6.80
C GLU A 149 1.05 21.65 5.54
N PRO A 150 1.58 21.62 4.30
CA PRO A 150 0.75 21.54 3.09
C PRO A 150 -0.18 20.33 3.05
N TYR A 151 0.25 19.19 3.60
CA TYR A 151 -0.56 17.98 3.68
C TYR A 151 -1.63 18.07 4.78
N ARG A 152 -1.32 18.69 5.92
CA ARG A 152 -2.26 18.90 7.03
C ARG A 152 -3.32 19.95 6.71
N ALA A 153 -2.98 20.91 5.85
CA ALA A 153 -3.87 21.98 5.45
C ALA A 153 -4.91 21.58 4.40
N MET A 154 -4.67 20.49 3.64
CA MET A 154 -5.61 20.02 2.62
C MET A 154 -6.96 19.65 3.22
N ARG A 155 -8.03 20.05 2.55
CA ARG A 155 -9.41 19.78 2.95
C ARG A 155 -10.17 19.16 1.79
N ASP A 156 -11.08 18.25 2.13
CA ASP A 156 -12.03 17.71 1.18
C ASP A 156 -13.02 18.79 0.76
N ALA A 157 -13.38 18.80 -0.52
CA ALA A 157 -14.27 19.83 -1.07
C ALA A 157 -15.72 19.71 -0.56
N GLU A 158 -16.14 18.50 -0.16
CA GLU A 158 -17.52 18.21 0.22
C GLU A 158 -17.86 18.64 1.65
N ASP A 159 -16.99 18.32 2.62
CA ASP A 159 -17.26 18.49 4.05
C ASP A 159 -16.19 19.30 4.81
N ALA A 160 -15.18 19.80 4.10
CA ALA A 160 -14.02 20.50 4.66
C ALA A 160 -13.22 19.70 5.72
N ALA A 161 -13.40 18.37 5.74
CA ALA A 161 -12.58 17.50 6.58
C ALA A 161 -11.11 17.48 6.12
N PRO A 162 -10.16 17.15 7.00
CA PRO A 162 -8.78 16.93 6.58
C PRO A 162 -8.71 15.83 5.52
N HIS A 163 -8.17 16.16 4.34
CA HIS A 163 -8.00 15.18 3.27
C HIS A 163 -7.01 14.08 3.69
N TYR A 164 -5.88 14.49 4.26
CA TYR A 164 -4.91 13.58 4.86
C TYR A 164 -4.95 13.68 6.37
N MET A 165 -5.13 12.54 7.03
CA MET A 165 -4.87 12.43 8.47
C MET A 165 -3.36 12.36 8.68
N VAL A 166 -2.81 13.26 9.52
CA VAL A 166 -1.39 13.28 9.87
C VAL A 166 -1.26 13.09 11.37
N LEU A 167 -0.64 11.98 11.78
CA LEU A 167 -0.51 11.57 13.17
C LEU A 167 0.92 11.82 13.66
N PRO A 168 1.11 12.57 14.74
CA PRO A 168 2.38 12.60 15.46
C PRO A 168 2.51 11.36 16.33
N LEU A 169 3.69 10.69 16.32
CA LEU A 169 3.96 9.50 17.10
C LEU A 169 5.31 9.58 17.82
N SER A 170 5.39 8.99 19.02
CA SER A 170 6.63 8.65 19.73
C SER A 170 6.59 7.16 20.06
N LEU A 171 7.10 6.34 19.13
CA LEU A 171 7.07 4.88 19.29
C LEU A 171 8.10 4.36 20.29
N GLU A 172 9.09 5.18 20.69
CA GLU A 172 10.09 4.82 21.72
C GLU A 172 9.45 4.79 23.10
N ASP A 173 8.55 5.77 23.37
CA ASP A 173 7.89 5.95 24.66
C ASP A 173 6.42 5.50 24.66
N ALA A 174 5.97 4.86 23.59
CA ALA A 174 4.56 4.48 23.41
C ALA A 174 4.14 3.43 24.45
N ASP A 175 3.00 3.67 25.07
CA ASP A 175 2.36 2.79 26.04
C ASP A 175 1.11 2.08 25.46
N ASP A 176 0.36 1.42 26.33
CA ASP A 176 -0.85 0.69 25.96
C ASP A 176 -1.98 1.64 25.50
N GLU A 177 -2.05 2.88 26.03
CA GLU A 177 -3.03 3.89 25.63
C GLU A 177 -2.77 4.38 24.21
N ASP A 178 -1.50 4.66 23.89
CA ASP A 178 -1.06 5.02 22.52
C ASP A 178 -1.36 3.89 21.54
N ARG A 179 -1.04 2.64 21.95
CA ARG A 179 -1.36 1.45 21.15
C ARG A 179 -2.85 1.36 20.87
N ASP A 180 -3.70 1.48 21.88
CA ASP A 180 -5.15 1.36 21.76
C ASP A 180 -5.74 2.50 20.91
N ALA A 181 -5.19 3.71 21.00
CA ALA A 181 -5.56 4.84 20.14
C ALA A 181 -5.25 4.55 18.66
N ILE A 182 -4.07 4.01 18.37
CA ILE A 182 -3.70 3.65 16.98
C ILE A 182 -4.59 2.50 16.49
N ILE A 183 -4.80 1.45 17.29
CA ILE A 183 -5.68 0.33 16.94
C ILE A 183 -7.11 0.83 16.66
N GLY A 184 -7.61 1.79 17.45
CA GLY A 184 -8.93 2.39 17.23
C GLY A 184 -9.08 3.04 15.85
N LEU A 185 -8.02 3.68 15.31
CA LEU A 185 -8.00 4.24 13.96
C LEU A 185 -8.02 3.16 12.86
N LEU A 186 -7.48 1.98 13.17
CA LEU A 186 -7.36 0.86 12.22
C LEU A 186 -8.55 -0.11 12.31
N GLN A 187 -9.42 0.05 13.31
CA GLN A 187 -10.47 -0.90 13.64
C GLN A 187 -11.41 -1.18 12.45
N GLY A 188 -11.69 -2.46 12.22
CA GLY A 188 -12.58 -2.94 11.16
C GLY A 188 -12.04 -2.74 9.74
N LYS A 189 -10.73 -2.47 9.58
CA LYS A 189 -10.11 -2.16 8.28
C LYS A 189 -8.91 -3.05 8.00
N THR A 190 -8.62 -3.19 6.72
CA THR A 190 -7.38 -3.79 6.21
C THR A 190 -6.39 -2.68 5.90
N THR A 191 -5.35 -2.58 6.71
CA THR A 191 -4.33 -1.51 6.64
C THR A 191 -2.98 -2.05 6.20
N LEU A 192 -2.44 -1.52 5.10
CA LEU A 192 -1.05 -1.77 4.72
C LEU A 192 -0.14 -0.74 5.41
N VAL A 193 0.86 -1.22 6.15
CA VAL A 193 1.91 -0.37 6.74
C VAL A 193 3.07 -0.24 5.76
N LEU A 194 3.35 0.99 5.36
CA LEU A 194 4.39 1.33 4.40
C LEU A 194 5.36 2.33 5.03
N GLY A 195 6.66 2.20 4.75
CA GLY A 195 7.65 3.16 5.24
C GLY A 195 9.06 2.75 4.85
N PRO A 196 9.99 3.72 4.73
CA PRO A 196 11.40 3.45 4.46
C PRO A 196 12.08 2.73 5.65
N SER A 197 13.33 2.33 5.45
CA SER A 197 14.10 1.70 6.52
C SER A 197 14.44 2.71 7.63
N GLY A 198 14.41 2.28 8.89
CA GLY A 198 14.83 3.09 10.03
C GLY A 198 13.79 4.07 10.60
N VAL A 199 12.57 4.14 10.05
CA VAL A 199 11.51 5.03 10.53
C VAL A 199 10.74 4.51 11.76
N GLY A 200 10.98 3.26 12.18
CA GLY A 200 10.29 2.64 13.31
C GLY A 200 9.16 1.66 12.91
N LYS A 201 9.11 1.22 11.64
CA LYS A 201 8.06 0.30 11.18
C LYS A 201 7.96 -0.98 12.00
N SER A 202 9.07 -1.65 12.28
CA SER A 202 9.10 -2.85 13.11
C SER A 202 8.70 -2.58 14.56
N THR A 203 9.01 -1.40 15.09
CA THR A 203 8.57 -0.95 16.42
C THR A 203 7.07 -0.79 16.45
N LEU A 204 6.49 -0.12 15.45
CA LEU A 204 5.04 0.03 15.30
C LEU A 204 4.34 -1.33 15.22
N ILE A 205 4.81 -2.23 14.36
CA ILE A 205 4.24 -3.57 14.21
C ILE A 205 4.31 -4.35 15.53
N ASN A 206 5.43 -4.28 16.26
CA ASN A 206 5.54 -4.94 17.55
C ASN A 206 4.64 -4.33 18.64
N LEU A 207 4.42 -3.01 18.61
CA LEU A 207 3.49 -2.32 19.50
C LEU A 207 2.04 -2.78 19.24
N LEU A 208 1.62 -2.80 17.98
CA LEU A 208 0.24 -3.14 17.59
C LEU A 208 -0.05 -4.64 17.73
N LEU A 209 0.95 -5.48 17.52
CA LEU A 209 0.84 -6.93 17.41
C LEU A 209 1.94 -7.61 18.24
N PRO A 210 1.84 -7.60 19.58
CA PRO A 210 2.89 -8.17 20.45
C PRO A 210 3.19 -9.64 20.14
N ASP A 211 2.18 -10.41 19.74
CA ASP A 211 2.29 -11.85 19.45
C ASP A 211 2.70 -12.17 17.99
N ALA A 212 2.82 -11.18 17.11
CA ALA A 212 3.14 -11.40 15.70
C ALA A 212 4.50 -12.07 15.44
N LYS A 213 5.47 -11.91 16.35
CA LYS A 213 6.78 -12.57 16.27
C LYS A 213 6.70 -14.08 16.32
N VAL A 214 5.72 -14.62 17.07
CA VAL A 214 5.50 -16.07 17.15
C VAL A 214 4.97 -16.61 15.83
N ALA A 215 3.97 -15.93 15.25
CA ALA A 215 3.38 -16.33 13.98
C ALA A 215 4.35 -16.25 12.80
N THR A 216 5.26 -15.26 12.76
CA THR A 216 6.30 -15.15 11.72
C THR A 216 7.33 -16.27 11.81
N ASN A 217 7.70 -16.69 13.01
CA ASN A 217 8.65 -17.77 13.22
C ASN A 217 8.09 -19.12 12.76
N GLU A 218 6.81 -19.41 13.03
CA GLU A 218 6.15 -20.63 12.58
C GLU A 218 6.09 -20.72 11.04
N ILE A 219 5.70 -19.62 10.36
CA ILE A 219 5.63 -19.55 8.91
C ILE A 219 7.03 -19.65 8.29
N SER A 220 8.04 -18.99 8.85
CA SER A 220 9.42 -19.05 8.36
C SER A 220 10.04 -20.43 8.52
N GLN A 221 9.70 -21.16 9.59
CA GLN A 221 10.14 -22.53 9.80
C GLN A 221 9.49 -23.49 8.80
N ALA A 222 8.18 -23.33 8.54
CA ALA A 222 7.45 -24.17 7.59
C ALA A 222 7.98 -24.00 6.14
N LEU A 223 8.52 -22.82 5.81
CA LEU A 223 9.02 -22.51 4.45
C LEU A 223 10.55 -22.65 4.31
N ASN A 224 11.31 -23.04 5.36
CA ASN A 224 12.76 -23.14 5.34
C ASN A 224 13.49 -21.87 4.85
N THR A 225 12.86 -20.69 5.00
CA THR A 225 13.44 -19.41 4.63
C THR A 225 14.30 -18.89 5.78
N GLY A 226 15.63 -18.97 5.60
CA GLY A 226 16.60 -18.52 6.60
C GLY A 226 16.44 -17.04 6.98
N LYS A 227 16.90 -16.74 8.19
CA LYS A 227 16.81 -15.50 8.97
C LYS A 227 17.18 -14.20 8.23
N HIS A 228 16.45 -13.12 8.63
CA HIS A 228 16.83 -11.69 8.62
C HIS A 228 16.71 -10.92 7.31
N THR A 229 15.67 -10.30 7.19
CA THR A 229 15.13 -9.04 6.61
C THR A 229 13.72 -9.33 6.12
N THR A 230 12.74 -8.51 6.50
CA THR A 230 11.33 -8.67 6.04
C THR A 230 11.31 -8.55 4.50
N THR A 231 11.47 -9.68 3.81
CA THR A 231 11.43 -9.76 2.34
C THR A 231 10.05 -10.12 1.83
N SER A 232 9.16 -10.53 2.72
CA SER A 232 7.79 -10.98 2.45
C SER A 232 6.76 -10.01 3.02
N THR A 233 5.63 -9.89 2.33
CA THR A 233 4.45 -9.19 2.85
C THR A 233 3.62 -10.18 3.64
N THR A 234 3.14 -9.81 4.83
CA THR A 234 2.37 -10.67 5.73
C THR A 234 1.22 -9.91 6.36
N LEU A 235 0.04 -10.53 6.40
CA LEU A 235 -1.16 -10.05 7.07
C LEU A 235 -1.27 -10.66 8.46
N TYR A 236 -1.58 -9.81 9.43
CA TYR A 236 -1.86 -10.17 10.81
C TYR A 236 -3.22 -9.65 11.23
N TRP A 237 -3.93 -10.41 12.04
CA TRP A 237 -5.15 -9.96 12.69
C TRP A 237 -4.81 -9.24 13.98
N ALA A 238 -5.35 -8.05 14.17
CA ALA A 238 -5.17 -7.26 15.39
C ALA A 238 -6.26 -7.56 16.43
N ASP A 239 -7.28 -8.34 16.06
CA ASP A 239 -8.36 -8.74 16.93
C ASP A 239 -8.74 -10.22 16.70
N GLU A 240 -9.29 -10.87 17.73
CA GLU A 240 -9.73 -12.27 17.69
C GLU A 240 -10.89 -12.50 16.70
N ALA A 241 -11.73 -11.47 16.50
CA ALA A 241 -12.85 -11.52 15.57
C ALA A 241 -12.42 -11.45 14.10
N ARG A 242 -11.13 -11.21 13.83
CA ARG A 242 -10.55 -11.08 12.48
C ARG A 242 -11.24 -10.03 11.63
N THR A 243 -11.51 -8.90 12.23
CA THR A 243 -12.11 -7.73 11.55
C THR A 243 -11.10 -6.66 11.21
N THR A 244 -10.01 -6.57 11.97
CA THR A 244 -8.93 -5.60 11.79
C THR A 244 -7.67 -6.29 11.33
N ALA A 245 -7.25 -6.01 10.10
CA ALA A 245 -6.05 -6.60 9.50
C ALA A 245 -4.94 -5.56 9.35
N ILE A 246 -3.73 -5.93 9.75
CA ILE A 246 -2.51 -5.14 9.56
C ILE A 246 -1.59 -5.94 8.63
N ILE A 247 -1.20 -5.32 7.52
CA ILE A 247 -0.28 -5.93 6.56
C ILE A 247 1.07 -5.25 6.70
N ASP A 248 2.08 -6.03 7.13
CA ASP A 248 3.47 -5.58 7.13
C ASP A 248 4.09 -5.81 5.76
N SER A 249 4.71 -4.77 5.21
CA SER A 249 5.43 -4.84 3.95
C SER A 249 6.92 -4.58 4.13
N PRO A 250 7.77 -5.15 3.27
CA PRO A 250 9.18 -4.77 3.23
C PRO A 250 9.33 -3.26 3.05
N GLY A 251 10.28 -2.65 3.76
CA GLY A 251 10.63 -1.26 3.58
C GLY A 251 10.96 -0.94 2.11
N PHE A 252 10.64 0.27 1.67
CA PHE A 252 10.94 0.74 0.33
C PHE A 252 12.00 1.85 0.36
N GLN A 253 12.82 1.91 -0.67
CA GLN A 253 13.79 2.99 -0.89
C GLN A 253 13.37 3.87 -2.05
N GLU A 254 12.78 3.27 -3.09
CA GLU A 254 12.29 3.94 -4.28
C GLU A 254 10.85 3.52 -4.55
N PHE A 255 10.06 4.44 -5.12
CA PHE A 255 8.66 4.20 -5.42
C PHE A 255 8.34 4.76 -6.82
N GLY A 256 8.41 3.90 -7.84
CA GLY A 256 8.10 4.25 -9.23
C GLY A 256 6.60 4.34 -9.47
N LEU A 257 6.20 5.27 -10.35
CA LEU A 257 4.80 5.58 -10.69
C LEU A 257 4.47 5.33 -12.17
N TYR A 258 5.26 4.58 -12.90
CA TYR A 258 5.09 4.39 -14.36
C TYR A 258 3.75 3.77 -14.79
N HIS A 259 2.95 3.30 -13.83
CA HIS A 259 1.57 2.85 -14.06
C HIS A 259 0.55 4.00 -14.10
N ILE A 260 0.98 5.22 -13.79
CA ILE A 260 0.13 6.42 -13.79
C ILE A 260 0.50 7.26 -15.03
N ALA A 261 -0.47 7.52 -15.88
CA ALA A 261 -0.23 8.40 -17.02
C ALA A 261 0.02 9.84 -16.53
N ALA A 262 0.96 10.56 -17.18
CA ALA A 262 1.25 11.96 -16.83
C ALA A 262 -0.03 12.83 -16.80
N THR A 263 -0.97 12.58 -17.71
CA THR A 263 -2.27 13.28 -17.77
C THR A 263 -3.20 12.99 -16.59
N GLN A 264 -2.94 11.92 -15.81
CA GLN A 264 -3.72 11.57 -14.61
C GLN A 264 -3.06 12.07 -13.33
N LEU A 265 -1.82 12.54 -13.41
CA LEU A 265 -1.04 12.93 -12.23
C LEU A 265 -1.72 14.03 -11.41
N ALA A 266 -2.26 15.06 -12.06
CA ALA A 266 -2.96 16.15 -11.38
C ALA A 266 -4.15 15.64 -10.54
N ALA A 267 -4.94 14.72 -11.06
CA ALA A 267 -6.07 14.12 -10.35
C ALA A 267 -5.65 13.31 -9.12
N CYS A 268 -4.41 12.80 -9.09
CA CYS A 268 -3.85 12.07 -7.95
C CYS A 268 -3.11 12.98 -6.94
N MET A 269 -3.15 14.31 -7.14
CA MET A 269 -2.64 15.30 -6.20
C MET A 269 -3.79 16.26 -5.84
N PRO A 270 -4.47 16.05 -4.69
CA PRO A 270 -5.76 16.70 -4.39
C PRO A 270 -5.73 18.22 -4.43
N ASP A 271 -4.64 18.84 -3.96
CA ASP A 271 -4.42 20.28 -4.00
C ASP A 271 -4.32 20.84 -5.43
N ILE A 272 -3.84 20.05 -6.36
CA ILE A 272 -3.71 20.40 -7.79
C ILE A 272 -5.00 20.01 -8.53
N GLY A 273 -5.49 18.81 -8.30
CA GLY A 273 -6.69 18.27 -8.94
C GLY A 273 -7.94 19.13 -8.72
N ALA A 274 -8.09 19.68 -7.49
CA ALA A 274 -9.22 20.55 -7.14
C ALA A 274 -9.30 21.85 -7.99
N LEU A 275 -8.21 22.23 -8.66
CA LEU A 275 -8.11 23.44 -9.48
C LEU A 275 -8.07 23.14 -10.98
N ALA A 276 -7.92 21.87 -11.37
CA ALA A 276 -7.68 21.49 -12.76
C ALA A 276 -8.82 21.93 -13.70
N ASP A 277 -10.07 21.78 -13.27
CA ASP A 277 -11.24 22.15 -14.05
C ASP A 277 -11.44 23.69 -14.20
N GLN A 278 -10.70 24.48 -13.42
CA GLN A 278 -10.74 25.94 -13.47
C GLN A 278 -9.74 26.53 -14.49
N CYS A 279 -8.93 25.68 -15.12
CA CYS A 279 -7.97 26.12 -16.12
C CYS A 279 -8.65 26.53 -17.42
N LYS A 280 -8.06 27.51 -18.10
CA LYS A 280 -8.56 27.98 -19.41
C LYS A 280 -8.61 26.88 -20.47
N PHE A 281 -7.67 25.93 -20.42
CA PHE A 281 -7.56 24.85 -21.41
C PHE A 281 -7.85 23.50 -20.75
N TYR A 282 -8.69 22.67 -21.41
CA TYR A 282 -9.08 21.34 -20.92
C TYR A 282 -7.93 20.34 -20.82
N ASN A 283 -6.87 20.56 -21.61
CA ASN A 283 -5.65 19.72 -21.61
C ASN A 283 -4.46 20.42 -20.96
N CYS A 284 -4.71 21.30 -19.98
CA CYS A 284 -3.67 22.02 -19.26
C CYS A 284 -2.73 21.05 -18.57
N THR A 285 -1.42 21.21 -18.77
CA THR A 285 -0.40 20.42 -18.05
C THR A 285 -0.04 21.05 -16.72
N HIS A 286 -0.55 22.25 -16.43
CA HIS A 286 -0.29 23.06 -15.24
C HIS A 286 1.17 23.52 -15.09
N LEU A 287 1.97 23.48 -16.15
CA LEU A 287 3.39 23.83 -16.10
C LEU A 287 3.72 25.15 -16.78
N HIS A 288 3.02 25.50 -17.88
CA HIS A 288 3.37 26.67 -18.70
C HIS A 288 2.20 27.33 -19.42
N GLU A 289 0.97 26.81 -19.29
CA GLU A 289 -0.17 27.33 -20.04
C GLU A 289 -0.69 28.64 -19.45
N PRO A 290 -0.95 29.66 -20.29
CA PRO A 290 -1.51 30.92 -19.83
C PRO A 290 -2.95 30.74 -19.33
N GLY A 291 -3.27 31.30 -18.18
CA GLY A 291 -4.57 31.15 -17.55
C GLY A 291 -4.76 29.82 -16.82
N CYS A 292 -3.66 29.20 -16.40
CA CYS A 292 -3.68 28.03 -15.54
C CYS A 292 -4.06 28.42 -14.10
N ALA A 293 -5.14 27.81 -13.58
CA ALA A 293 -5.62 28.06 -12.21
C ALA A 293 -4.64 27.52 -11.15
N VAL A 294 -3.98 26.39 -11.43
CA VAL A 294 -2.97 25.80 -10.56
C VAL A 294 -1.77 26.74 -10.37
N MET A 295 -1.18 27.21 -11.47
CA MET A 295 -0.03 28.14 -11.42
C MET A 295 -0.37 29.45 -10.68
N ALA A 296 -1.60 29.93 -10.79
CA ALA A 296 -2.06 31.13 -10.09
C ALA A 296 -2.14 30.96 -8.56
N GLN A 297 -2.20 29.71 -8.08
CA GLN A 297 -2.25 29.42 -6.64
C GLN A 297 -0.92 29.02 -6.04
N VAL A 298 0.13 28.90 -6.85
CA VAL A 298 1.48 28.63 -6.33
C VAL A 298 1.94 29.81 -5.48
N GLU A 299 2.22 29.55 -4.19
CA GLU A 299 2.61 30.57 -3.19
C GLU A 299 1.61 31.73 -2.98
N ALA A 300 0.35 31.55 -3.34
CA ALA A 300 -0.71 32.53 -3.11
C ALA A 300 -1.08 32.60 -1.61
N ARG A 301 -0.31 33.37 -0.82
CA ARG A 301 -0.32 33.35 0.65
C ARG A 301 -1.69 33.56 1.30
N ASP A 302 -2.58 34.28 0.64
CA ASP A 302 -3.92 34.62 1.16
C ASP A 302 -5.03 33.71 0.60
N SER A 303 -4.66 32.66 -0.14
CA SER A 303 -5.61 31.75 -0.75
C SER A 303 -5.81 30.49 0.09
N PRO A 304 -7.08 30.07 0.31
CA PRO A 304 -7.35 28.75 0.91
C PRO A 304 -6.91 27.58 0.03
N HIS A 305 -6.61 27.84 -1.24
CA HIS A 305 -6.15 26.86 -2.23
C HIS A 305 -4.66 27.02 -2.56
N ALA A 306 -3.90 27.68 -1.68
CA ALA A 306 -2.48 27.90 -1.89
C ALA A 306 -1.72 26.59 -2.04
N ILE A 307 -0.92 26.47 -3.09
CA ILE A 307 -0.04 25.34 -3.34
C ILE A 307 1.38 25.75 -2.96
N SER A 308 2.06 24.97 -2.11
CA SER A 308 3.43 25.29 -1.75
C SER A 308 4.36 25.09 -2.95
N ALA A 309 5.41 25.93 -3.06
CA ALA A 309 6.41 25.83 -4.12
C ALA A 309 7.02 24.42 -4.22
N ASN A 310 7.26 23.78 -3.08
CA ASN A 310 7.83 22.43 -3.07
C ASN A 310 6.85 21.36 -3.63
N ARG A 311 5.56 21.45 -3.29
CA ARG A 311 4.53 20.57 -3.85
C ARG A 311 4.42 20.73 -5.36
N TYR A 312 4.41 21.99 -5.84
CA TYR A 312 4.37 22.29 -7.26
C TYR A 312 5.63 21.82 -8.00
N ARG A 313 6.82 22.00 -7.40
CA ARG A 313 8.07 21.47 -7.95
C ARG A 313 8.02 19.95 -8.09
N ILE A 314 7.55 19.23 -7.05
CA ILE A 314 7.38 17.76 -7.09
C ILE A 314 6.43 17.35 -8.22
N TYR A 315 5.32 18.08 -8.40
CA TYR A 315 4.41 17.83 -9.52
C TYR A 315 5.12 17.94 -10.87
N GLY A 316 5.86 19.02 -11.10
CA GLY A 316 6.59 19.24 -12.35
C GLY A 316 7.61 18.14 -12.64
N GLU A 317 8.42 17.78 -11.63
CA GLU A 317 9.42 16.70 -11.76
C GLU A 317 8.77 15.35 -12.11
N LEU A 318 7.66 15.02 -11.44
CA LEU A 318 6.92 13.79 -11.69
C LEU A 318 6.24 13.80 -13.06
N PHE A 319 5.69 14.94 -13.48
CA PHE A 319 5.08 15.08 -14.80
C PHE A 319 6.10 14.87 -15.91
N GLU A 320 7.29 15.46 -15.80
CA GLU A 320 8.39 15.26 -16.74
C GLU A 320 8.83 13.79 -16.77
N GLU A 321 9.01 13.16 -15.61
CA GLU A 321 9.39 11.75 -15.51
C GLU A 321 8.36 10.84 -16.21
N LEU A 322 7.08 11.02 -15.92
CA LEU A 322 6.00 10.20 -16.46
C LEU A 322 5.66 10.49 -17.92
N SER A 323 6.13 11.63 -18.45
CA SER A 323 5.99 12.00 -19.86
C SER A 323 7.09 11.41 -20.74
N GLN A 324 8.16 10.89 -20.16
CA GLN A 324 9.23 10.22 -20.91
C GLN A 324 8.76 8.83 -21.35
N GLU A 325 9.02 8.48 -22.60
CA GLU A 325 8.80 7.10 -23.04
C GLU A 325 9.71 6.15 -22.24
N PRO A 326 9.20 4.99 -21.80
CA PRO A 326 10.02 3.99 -21.13
C PRO A 326 11.23 3.64 -22.00
N ARG A 327 12.42 3.75 -21.46
CA ARG A 327 13.65 3.32 -22.16
C ARG A 327 13.67 1.79 -22.17
N TYR A 328 13.30 1.20 -23.31
CA TYR A 328 13.43 -0.24 -23.58
C TYR A 328 14.88 -0.64 -23.86
#